data_56b85daf4ad9edaaf717c0d7135746c2
#
_entry.id   56b85daf4ad9edaaf717c0d7135746c2
#
_cell.length_a   1.000
_cell.length_b   1.000
_cell.length_c   1.000
_cell.angle_alpha   90.00
_cell.angle_beta   90.00
_cell.angle_gamma   90.00
#
_symmetry.space_group_name_H-M   'P 1'
#
loop_
_entity.id
_entity.type
_entity.pdbx_description
1 polymer ?
#
loop_
_entity_poly.entity_id
_entity_poly.type
_entity_poly.pdbx_seq_one_letter_code
_entity_poly.pdbx_strand_id
1 'polypeptide(L)'
;MNHRWASTGILALSVVAGPVIPVAAASEGRGGGAAVPNPTFTKDVAPIFQDKCESCHRPGSIAPMSLVTYEEARPWARSIKARVSARQMPPWHIDRTVGIQHFQNDRSLSDDQIDTIVRWVDAGMPKGDSTDMPAPKQWPAESVWNFAKQFGGPPDLIIRSEPFTMPAEAQDKWFRPTVPIGLTEPRWVRAIEMRPVTVKGRRIIHHAMGYLQQEEPSDSPVGAGVFMEWSVGKQGELMRPDSGRLLLPGSSIQFEVHLHAVGEEISDSVELGVYLYPKAQQPKYRQVLTALMASHGLELDLPPNQITVTENFSVMKMAGRVENFQPHMHLRGKAMSLEAILPDGTRQMLSFVRNFTFYWMNNYVYADEATPLLPKGTVLHVTAWHDNTVANKDNPDPNQWVGWGDRTVDEMAHAWVNISYLSDADFKAEVEKRKAGDSKTAPH
;
A
#
# COMPACT_ATOMS: atom_id res chain seq x y z
N MET A 1 55.37 -15.70 40.02
CA MET A 1 56.00 -17.05 40.03
C MET A 1 55.58 -17.77 38.75
N ASN A 2 56.58 -18.00 37.92
CA ASN A 2 56.79 -19.09 36.95
C ASN A 2 55.69 -19.38 35.90
N HIS A 3 55.95 -18.98 34.65
CA HIS A 3 56.67 -19.70 33.53
C HIS A 3 55.96 -20.98 33.09
N ARG A 4 55.58 -21.20 31.82
CA ARG A 4 56.42 -21.49 30.60
C ARG A 4 55.51 -21.75 29.39
N TRP A 5 55.80 -21.18 28.31
CA TRP A 5 56.52 -21.59 27.07
C TRP A 5 55.71 -22.28 25.99
N ALA A 6 55.80 -21.68 24.85
CA ALA A 6 55.33 -22.01 23.52
C ALA A 6 55.99 -23.24 22.92
N SER A 7 55.36 -23.85 21.94
CA SER A 7 56.00 -24.67 20.93
C SER A 7 55.37 -24.42 19.56
N THR A 8 56.17 -23.85 18.70
CA THR A 8 55.92 -23.61 17.29
C THR A 8 56.19 -24.87 16.50
N GLY A 9 55.21 -25.42 15.83
CA GLY A 9 55.38 -26.50 14.86
C GLY A 9 55.36 -25.94 13.43
N ILE A 10 56.51 -25.99 12.77
CA ILE A 10 56.66 -25.67 11.35
C ILE A 10 56.38 -26.95 10.56
N LEU A 11 55.31 -26.97 9.75
CA LEU A 11 55.04 -28.02 8.78
C LEU A 11 55.65 -27.62 7.43
N ALA A 12 56.69 -28.35 7.00
CA ALA A 12 57.27 -28.22 5.67
C ALA A 12 56.41 -28.92 4.64
N LEU A 13 55.85 -28.14 3.68
CA LEU A 13 55.15 -28.68 2.52
C LEU A 13 56.14 -28.96 1.39
N SER A 14 56.30 -30.26 1.09
CA SER A 14 57.10 -30.70 -0.07
C SER A 14 56.29 -30.52 -1.35
N VAL A 15 56.76 -29.68 -2.26
CA VAL A 15 56.19 -29.51 -3.58
C VAL A 15 56.70 -30.59 -4.51
N VAL A 16 55.84 -31.50 -4.95
CA VAL A 16 56.15 -32.48 -6.01
C VAL A 16 55.77 -31.81 -7.34
N ALA A 17 56.76 -31.52 -8.17
CA ALA A 17 56.59 -31.04 -9.54
C ALA A 17 56.25 -32.23 -10.47
N GLY A 18 54.98 -32.29 -10.92
CA GLY A 18 54.54 -33.17 -12.00
C GLY A 18 54.64 -32.50 -13.36
N PRO A 19 54.79 -33.25 -14.47
CA PRO A 19 54.98 -32.67 -15.79
C PRO A 19 53.71 -31.95 -16.31
N VAL A 20 53.89 -30.71 -16.77
CA VAL A 20 52.83 -29.91 -17.42
C VAL A 20 52.67 -30.43 -18.86
N ILE A 21 51.54 -31.06 -19.15
CA ILE A 21 51.09 -31.35 -20.51
C ILE A 21 50.35 -30.11 -21.05
N PRO A 22 50.74 -29.55 -22.18
CA PRO A 22 50.00 -28.44 -22.75
C PRO A 22 48.65 -28.94 -23.33
N VAL A 23 47.54 -28.59 -22.69
CA VAL A 23 46.20 -28.72 -23.29
C VAL A 23 46.02 -27.60 -24.30
N ALA A 24 45.98 -27.96 -25.57
CA ALA A 24 45.59 -27.04 -26.63
C ALA A 24 44.14 -26.61 -26.37
N ALA A 25 43.94 -25.33 -26.05
CA ALA A 25 42.63 -24.75 -25.93
C ALA A 25 42.02 -24.66 -27.34
N ALA A 26 41.12 -25.58 -27.67
CA ALA A 26 40.20 -25.39 -28.78
C ALA A 26 39.31 -24.21 -28.47
N SER A 27 39.48 -23.12 -29.12
CA SER A 27 38.53 -21.99 -29.13
C SER A 27 37.25 -22.46 -29.83
N GLU A 28 36.34 -23.07 -29.11
CA GLU A 28 34.98 -23.21 -29.58
C GLU A 28 34.40 -21.77 -29.69
N GLY A 29 34.20 -21.36 -30.94
CA GLY A 29 33.51 -20.13 -31.25
C GLY A 29 32.15 -20.13 -30.55
N ARG A 30 31.99 -19.29 -29.52
CA ARG A 30 30.66 -18.94 -29.02
C ARG A 30 29.85 -18.46 -30.21
N GLY A 31 28.89 -19.31 -30.61
CA GLY A 31 27.90 -18.93 -31.62
C GLY A 31 27.31 -17.58 -31.22
N GLY A 32 27.40 -16.62 -32.11
CA GLY A 32 26.84 -15.28 -31.93
C GLY A 32 25.33 -15.39 -31.78
N GLY A 33 24.86 -15.48 -30.56
CA GLY A 33 23.48 -15.20 -30.26
C GLY A 33 23.18 -13.81 -30.80
N ALA A 34 22.17 -13.69 -31.63
CA ALA A 34 21.74 -12.40 -32.16
C ALA A 34 21.61 -11.42 -30.98
N ALA A 35 22.35 -10.32 -31.02
CA ALA A 35 22.28 -9.33 -29.95
C ALA A 35 20.81 -8.88 -29.81
N VAL A 36 20.25 -9.06 -28.62
CA VAL A 36 18.88 -8.60 -28.34
C VAL A 36 18.84 -7.09 -28.62
N PRO A 37 17.98 -6.61 -29.53
CA PRO A 37 17.92 -5.20 -29.87
C PRO A 37 17.75 -4.32 -28.63
N ASN A 38 18.36 -3.14 -28.62
CA ASN A 38 18.16 -2.20 -27.53
C ASN A 38 16.71 -1.73 -27.50
N PRO A 39 16.08 -1.69 -26.32
CA PRO A 39 14.74 -1.17 -26.20
C PRO A 39 14.64 0.27 -26.68
N THR A 40 13.49 0.63 -27.26
CA THR A 40 13.16 2.00 -27.64
C THR A 40 12.03 2.55 -26.79
N PHE A 41 11.92 3.87 -26.71
CA PHE A 41 10.85 4.48 -25.92
C PHE A 41 9.47 4.10 -26.46
N THR A 42 9.23 4.32 -27.76
CA THR A 42 7.91 4.14 -28.37
C THR A 42 7.40 2.72 -28.27
N LYS A 43 8.25 1.74 -28.55
CA LYS A 43 7.85 0.33 -28.62
C LYS A 43 7.85 -0.37 -27.27
N ASP A 44 8.87 -0.09 -26.43
CA ASP A 44 9.16 -0.95 -25.28
C ASP A 44 8.87 -0.24 -23.95
N VAL A 45 9.17 1.07 -23.83
CA VAL A 45 9.08 1.80 -22.57
C VAL A 45 7.73 2.49 -22.38
N ALA A 46 7.20 3.13 -23.44
CA ALA A 46 5.92 3.83 -23.35
C ALA A 46 4.75 2.94 -22.92
N PRO A 47 4.63 1.68 -23.40
CA PRO A 47 3.59 0.77 -22.89
C PRO A 47 3.71 0.52 -21.38
N ILE A 48 4.94 0.38 -20.85
CA ILE A 48 5.18 0.20 -19.41
C ILE A 48 4.77 1.47 -18.66
N PHE A 49 5.15 2.65 -19.16
CA PHE A 49 4.80 3.91 -18.53
C PHE A 49 3.30 4.17 -18.53
N GLN A 50 2.60 3.87 -19.62
CA GLN A 50 1.14 3.97 -19.69
C GLN A 50 0.43 3.07 -18.68
N ASP A 51 0.95 1.87 -18.45
CA ASP A 51 0.32 0.92 -17.54
C ASP A 51 0.65 1.23 -16.06
N LYS A 52 1.90 1.55 -15.75
CA LYS A 52 2.43 1.56 -14.39
C LYS A 52 2.74 2.96 -13.83
N CYS A 53 2.88 3.99 -14.67
CA CYS A 53 3.39 5.29 -14.25
C CYS A 53 2.42 6.45 -14.48
N GLU A 54 1.75 6.50 -15.64
CA GLU A 54 0.93 7.63 -16.06
C GLU A 54 -0.27 7.91 -15.18
N SER A 55 -0.75 6.93 -14.39
CA SER A 55 -1.83 7.19 -13.43
C SER A 55 -1.50 8.35 -12.48
N CYS A 56 -0.20 8.56 -12.18
CA CYS A 56 0.30 9.65 -11.36
C CYS A 56 1.15 10.65 -12.15
N HIS A 57 1.95 10.16 -13.13
CA HIS A 57 2.91 10.95 -13.90
C HIS A 57 2.33 11.45 -15.22
N ARG A 58 1.31 12.30 -15.15
CA ARG A 58 0.67 12.97 -16.28
C ARG A 58 0.35 14.43 -15.96
N PRO A 59 0.14 15.30 -16.95
CA PRO A 59 -0.25 16.68 -16.71
C PRO A 59 -1.49 16.78 -15.81
N GLY A 60 -1.43 17.63 -14.78
CA GLY A 60 -2.53 17.87 -13.86
C GLY A 60 -2.77 16.80 -12.79
N SER A 61 -1.89 15.77 -12.70
CA SER A 61 -1.95 14.76 -11.64
C SER A 61 -0.94 15.06 -10.51
N ILE A 62 -0.77 14.13 -9.58
CA ILE A 62 -0.04 14.36 -8.32
C ILE A 62 1.49 14.38 -8.46
N ALA A 63 2.05 13.73 -9.49
CA ALA A 63 3.49 13.66 -9.66
C ALA A 63 4.05 14.98 -10.24
N PRO A 64 5.29 15.36 -9.88
CA PRO A 64 5.87 16.65 -10.28
C PRO A 64 6.26 16.72 -11.77
N MET A 65 6.34 15.59 -12.47
CA MET A 65 6.69 15.52 -13.89
C MET A 65 5.78 14.55 -14.63
N SER A 66 5.52 14.85 -15.90
CA SER A 66 4.84 13.96 -16.84
C SER A 66 5.83 12.95 -17.45
N LEU A 67 5.34 11.73 -17.72
CA LEU A 67 6.05 10.66 -18.41
C LEU A 67 5.29 10.17 -19.66
N VAL A 68 4.34 10.97 -20.15
CA VAL A 68 3.45 10.62 -21.25
C VAL A 68 4.17 10.63 -22.60
N THR A 69 5.09 11.57 -22.81
CA THR A 69 5.84 11.69 -24.06
C THR A 69 7.33 11.41 -23.87
N TYR A 70 8.01 11.08 -24.97
CA TYR A 70 9.46 10.90 -24.95
C TYR A 70 10.20 12.16 -24.47
N GLU A 71 9.76 13.32 -24.93
CA GLU A 71 10.34 14.62 -24.61
C GLU A 71 10.21 14.96 -23.11
N GLU A 72 9.10 14.55 -22.49
CA GLU A 72 8.87 14.72 -21.06
C GLU A 72 9.66 13.70 -20.22
N ALA A 73 9.72 12.45 -20.66
CA ALA A 73 10.34 11.35 -19.93
C ALA A 73 11.88 11.37 -19.99
N ARG A 74 12.46 11.69 -21.16
CA ARG A 74 13.90 11.61 -21.40
C ARG A 74 14.77 12.42 -20.42
N PRO A 75 14.44 13.65 -20.01
CA PRO A 75 15.22 14.40 -19.04
C PRO A 75 15.35 13.69 -17.68
N TRP A 76 14.37 12.87 -17.33
CA TRP A 76 14.30 12.14 -16.05
C TRP A 76 14.85 10.71 -16.13
N ALA A 77 15.26 10.23 -17.30
CA ALA A 77 15.57 8.83 -17.54
C ALA A 77 16.57 8.23 -16.54
N ARG A 78 17.63 8.97 -16.16
CA ARG A 78 18.60 8.50 -15.15
C ARG A 78 17.98 8.34 -13.77
N SER A 79 17.12 9.28 -13.36
CA SER A 79 16.39 9.20 -12.10
C SER A 79 15.37 8.07 -12.14
N ILE A 80 14.66 7.89 -13.26
CA ILE A 80 13.73 6.77 -13.47
C ILE A 80 14.48 5.45 -13.28
N LYS A 81 15.60 5.24 -13.99
CA LYS A 81 16.43 4.04 -13.85
C LYS A 81 16.81 3.80 -12.38
N ALA A 82 17.30 4.80 -11.67
CA ALA A 82 17.70 4.66 -10.27
C ALA A 82 16.52 4.25 -9.38
N ARG A 83 15.36 4.88 -9.55
CA ARG A 83 14.17 4.63 -8.73
C ARG A 83 13.51 3.27 -9.01
N VAL A 84 13.43 2.86 -10.29
CA VAL A 84 12.84 1.55 -10.64
C VAL A 84 13.78 0.40 -10.25
N SER A 85 15.10 0.55 -10.43
CA SER A 85 16.08 -0.45 -10.00
C SER A 85 16.06 -0.66 -8.48
N ALA A 86 15.87 0.41 -7.71
CA ALA A 86 15.70 0.36 -6.26
C ALA A 86 14.27 -0.04 -5.81
N ARG A 87 13.35 -0.30 -6.75
CA ARG A 87 11.91 -0.57 -6.50
C ARG A 87 11.22 0.49 -5.64
N GLN A 88 11.70 1.74 -5.74
CA GLN A 88 11.07 2.90 -5.09
C GLN A 88 9.89 3.46 -5.91
N MET A 89 9.90 3.22 -7.23
CA MET A 89 8.84 3.59 -8.16
C MET A 89 8.53 2.43 -9.12
N PRO A 90 7.23 2.17 -9.36
CA PRO A 90 6.06 2.68 -8.65
C PRO A 90 6.12 2.37 -7.15
N PRO A 91 5.47 3.18 -6.27
CA PRO A 91 5.48 2.90 -4.83
C PRO A 91 4.67 1.64 -4.51
N TRP A 92 5.38 0.54 -4.32
CA TRP A 92 4.82 -0.77 -4.01
C TRP A 92 5.82 -1.56 -3.17
N HIS A 93 5.68 -1.48 -1.85
CA HIS A 93 6.72 -1.88 -0.88
C HIS A 93 6.42 -3.21 -0.18
N ILE A 94 5.37 -3.94 -0.62
CA ILE A 94 5.10 -5.31 -0.16
C ILE A 94 6.29 -6.22 -0.48
N ASP A 95 6.67 -7.06 0.46
CA ASP A 95 7.73 -8.06 0.25
C ASP A 95 7.25 -9.12 -0.75
N ARG A 96 7.96 -9.28 -1.85
CA ARG A 96 7.60 -10.17 -2.97
C ARG A 96 7.87 -11.65 -2.71
N THR A 97 8.49 -11.96 -1.59
CA THR A 97 8.91 -13.33 -1.23
C THR A 97 8.16 -13.88 -0.03
N VAL A 98 7.35 -13.05 0.63
CA VAL A 98 6.68 -13.39 1.88
C VAL A 98 5.20 -13.07 1.82
N GLY A 99 4.35 -13.98 2.27
CA GLY A 99 2.91 -13.79 2.33
C GLY A 99 2.21 -13.88 0.97
N ILE A 100 1.01 -13.33 0.91
CA ILE A 100 0.17 -13.31 -0.29
C ILE A 100 0.74 -12.35 -1.31
N GLN A 101 0.82 -12.78 -2.57
CA GLN A 101 1.42 -12.00 -3.67
C GLN A 101 0.40 -11.54 -4.73
N HIS A 102 -0.87 -11.90 -4.59
CA HIS A 102 -1.93 -11.57 -5.54
C HIS A 102 -2.79 -10.42 -5.02
N PHE A 103 -2.64 -9.25 -5.65
CA PHE A 103 -3.37 -8.03 -5.28
C PHE A 103 -4.15 -7.47 -6.47
N GLN A 104 -5.34 -6.92 -6.23
CA GLN A 104 -6.18 -6.32 -7.28
C GLN A 104 -5.56 -5.06 -7.87
N ASN A 105 -4.82 -4.32 -7.06
CA ASN A 105 -4.27 -3.00 -7.38
C ASN A 105 -2.74 -3.01 -7.52
N ASP A 106 -2.14 -4.15 -7.89
CA ASP A 106 -0.69 -4.28 -8.04
C ASP A 106 -0.16 -3.38 -9.16
N ARG A 107 0.59 -2.38 -8.75
CA ARG A 107 1.28 -1.43 -9.63
C ARG A 107 2.77 -1.71 -9.77
N SER A 108 3.29 -2.78 -9.16
CA SER A 108 4.70 -3.12 -9.22
C SER A 108 5.17 -3.40 -10.65
N LEU A 109 6.46 -3.23 -10.87
CA LEU A 109 7.13 -3.64 -12.11
C LEU A 109 7.64 -5.08 -11.98
N SER A 110 7.50 -5.87 -13.05
CA SER A 110 8.22 -7.13 -13.19
C SER A 110 9.72 -6.89 -13.36
N ASP A 111 10.52 -7.94 -13.16
CA ASP A 111 11.96 -7.86 -13.40
C ASP A 111 12.28 -7.52 -14.86
N ASP A 112 11.53 -8.08 -15.81
CA ASP A 112 11.66 -7.80 -17.23
C ASP A 112 11.33 -6.34 -17.60
N GLN A 113 10.30 -5.77 -16.94
CA GLN A 113 9.95 -4.35 -17.14
C GLN A 113 11.04 -3.43 -16.59
N ILE A 114 11.61 -3.77 -15.44
CA ILE A 114 12.76 -3.04 -14.88
C ILE A 114 13.97 -3.15 -15.82
N ASP A 115 14.32 -4.35 -16.27
CA ASP A 115 15.43 -4.58 -17.21
C ASP A 115 15.24 -3.78 -18.52
N THR A 116 14.04 -3.78 -19.07
CA THR A 116 13.70 -3.01 -20.27
C THR A 116 13.98 -1.51 -20.07
N ILE A 117 13.53 -0.93 -18.97
CA ILE A 117 13.77 0.49 -18.65
C ILE A 117 15.26 0.76 -18.44
N VAL A 118 15.95 -0.11 -17.70
CA VAL A 118 17.39 0.02 -17.42
C VAL A 118 18.20 -0.02 -18.73
N ARG A 119 17.96 -1.01 -19.59
CA ARG A 119 18.63 -1.15 -20.88
C ARG A 119 18.34 0.01 -21.82
N TRP A 120 17.12 0.52 -21.84
CA TRP A 120 16.77 1.72 -22.61
C TRP A 120 17.62 2.92 -22.20
N VAL A 121 17.78 3.15 -20.90
CA VAL A 121 18.59 4.26 -20.39
C VAL A 121 20.06 4.05 -20.73
N ASP A 122 20.59 2.83 -20.58
CA ASP A 122 22.00 2.50 -20.82
C ASP A 122 22.34 2.55 -22.33
N ALA A 123 21.36 2.29 -23.19
CA ALA A 123 21.51 2.43 -24.65
C ALA A 123 21.45 3.89 -25.15
N GLY A 124 21.42 4.87 -24.25
CA GLY A 124 21.35 6.29 -24.63
C GLY A 124 19.93 6.80 -24.91
N MET A 125 18.93 6.08 -24.45
CA MET A 125 17.51 6.48 -24.54
C MET A 125 17.00 6.66 -25.97
N PRO A 126 17.13 5.66 -26.85
CA PRO A 126 16.62 5.78 -28.22
C PRO A 126 15.09 6.00 -28.23
N LYS A 127 14.61 6.94 -29.08
CA LYS A 127 13.19 7.26 -29.18
C LYS A 127 12.39 6.11 -29.83
N GLY A 128 12.90 5.54 -30.89
CA GLY A 128 12.19 4.55 -31.70
C GLY A 128 11.32 5.17 -32.81
N ASP A 129 10.61 4.32 -33.56
CA ASP A 129 9.68 4.75 -34.60
C ASP A 129 8.38 5.27 -33.97
N SER A 130 7.88 6.38 -34.48
CA SER A 130 6.63 6.98 -34.00
C SER A 130 5.39 6.10 -34.25
N THR A 131 5.46 5.21 -35.23
CA THR A 131 4.38 4.26 -35.56
C THR A 131 4.24 3.17 -34.51
N ASP A 132 5.29 2.90 -33.72
CA ASP A 132 5.26 1.95 -32.60
C ASP A 132 4.68 2.56 -31.31
N MET A 133 4.41 3.88 -31.29
CA MET A 133 3.88 4.53 -30.08
C MET A 133 2.46 4.04 -29.79
N PRO A 134 2.17 3.54 -28.59
CA PRO A 134 0.83 3.11 -28.24
C PRO A 134 -0.15 4.30 -28.26
N ALA A 135 -1.41 4.02 -28.56
CA ALA A 135 -2.45 5.04 -28.53
C ALA A 135 -2.49 5.72 -27.14
N PRO A 136 -2.64 7.05 -27.07
CA PRO A 136 -2.70 7.76 -25.80
C PRO A 136 -3.84 7.23 -24.91
N LYS A 137 -3.53 6.96 -23.65
CA LYS A 137 -4.51 6.53 -22.66
C LYS A 137 -5.38 7.72 -22.24
N GLN A 138 -6.69 7.50 -22.24
CA GLN A 138 -7.64 8.52 -21.79
C GLN A 138 -7.78 8.43 -20.26
N TRP A 139 -7.28 9.42 -19.57
CA TRP A 139 -7.39 9.52 -18.12
C TRP A 139 -8.60 10.36 -17.73
N PRO A 140 -9.40 9.95 -16.73
CA PRO A 140 -10.42 10.82 -16.17
C PRO A 140 -9.84 12.13 -15.65
N ALA A 141 -10.59 13.21 -15.74
CA ALA A 141 -10.21 14.46 -15.06
C ALA A 141 -10.11 14.21 -13.54
N GLU A 142 -9.20 14.90 -12.88
CA GLU A 142 -9.00 14.76 -11.42
C GLU A 142 -10.24 15.15 -10.59
N SER A 143 -11.18 15.89 -11.18
CA SER A 143 -12.48 16.22 -10.58
C SER A 143 -13.51 15.10 -10.68
N VAL A 144 -13.26 14.06 -11.47
CA VAL A 144 -14.17 12.92 -11.62
C VAL A 144 -13.94 11.93 -10.48
N TRP A 145 -15.02 11.43 -9.90
CA TRP A 145 -14.96 10.35 -8.90
C TRP A 145 -14.45 9.05 -9.52
N ASN A 146 -13.57 8.36 -8.84
CA ASN A 146 -12.90 7.16 -9.37
C ASN A 146 -13.88 6.06 -9.77
N PHE A 147 -14.93 5.86 -8.98
CA PHE A 147 -15.95 4.84 -9.24
C PHE A 147 -17.14 5.34 -10.08
N ALA A 148 -17.13 6.61 -10.53
CA ALA A 148 -18.24 7.15 -11.31
C ALA A 148 -18.54 6.35 -12.57
N LYS A 149 -17.51 5.91 -13.30
CA LYS A 149 -17.68 5.06 -14.50
C LYS A 149 -18.31 3.70 -14.16
N GLN A 150 -17.91 3.10 -13.05
CA GLN A 150 -18.39 1.78 -12.61
C GLN A 150 -19.86 1.83 -12.19
N PHE A 151 -20.28 2.92 -11.54
CA PHE A 151 -21.63 3.06 -11.01
C PHE A 151 -22.56 3.94 -11.87
N GLY A 152 -22.08 4.41 -13.02
CA GLY A 152 -22.89 5.16 -13.98
C GLY A 152 -23.14 6.62 -13.60
N GLY A 153 -22.38 7.17 -12.63
CA GLY A 153 -22.53 8.56 -12.17
C GLY A 153 -21.75 8.91 -10.92
N PRO A 154 -21.93 10.12 -10.39
CA PRO A 154 -21.29 10.54 -9.14
C PRO A 154 -21.83 9.71 -7.96
N PRO A 155 -21.23 9.84 -6.75
CA PRO A 155 -21.75 9.22 -5.53
C PRO A 155 -23.20 9.59 -5.25
N ASP A 156 -23.95 8.64 -4.68
CA ASP A 156 -25.34 8.87 -4.26
C ASP A 156 -25.44 9.91 -3.12
N LEU A 157 -24.40 9.99 -2.27
CA LEU A 157 -24.28 10.98 -1.20
C LEU A 157 -22.89 11.61 -1.28
N ILE A 158 -22.83 12.92 -1.11
CA ILE A 158 -21.57 13.68 -0.96
C ILE A 158 -21.66 14.44 0.36
N ILE A 159 -20.83 14.03 1.33
CA ILE A 159 -20.72 14.66 2.64
C ILE A 159 -19.48 15.52 2.59
N ARG A 160 -19.65 16.84 2.73
CA ARG A 160 -18.57 17.81 2.60
C ARG A 160 -18.28 18.45 3.94
N SER A 161 -17.00 18.55 4.32
CA SER A 161 -16.57 19.32 5.48
C SER A 161 -16.81 20.81 5.26
N GLU A 162 -16.87 21.58 6.34
CA GLU A 162 -16.68 23.02 6.26
C GLU A 162 -15.33 23.34 5.61
N PRO A 163 -15.18 24.51 4.97
CA PRO A 163 -13.91 24.94 4.42
C PRO A 163 -12.91 25.23 5.55
N PHE A 164 -11.65 24.92 5.30
CA PHE A 164 -10.52 25.25 6.15
C PHE A 164 -9.48 26.04 5.35
N THR A 165 -8.68 26.84 6.04
CA THR A 165 -7.55 27.58 5.44
C THR A 165 -6.27 27.19 6.15
N MET A 166 -5.28 26.74 5.36
CA MET A 166 -3.92 26.49 5.82
C MET A 166 -3.05 27.68 5.40
N PRO A 167 -2.47 28.43 6.34
CA PRO A 167 -1.54 29.52 6.04
C PRO A 167 -0.28 29.01 5.30
N ALA A 168 0.40 29.90 4.58
CA ALA A 168 1.63 29.58 3.87
C ALA A 168 2.71 28.99 4.79
N GLU A 169 2.79 29.50 6.01
CA GLU A 169 3.73 29.04 7.05
C GLU A 169 2.96 28.79 8.35
N ALA A 170 2.93 27.54 8.80
CA ALA A 170 2.32 27.13 10.06
C ALA A 170 2.85 25.74 10.43
N GLN A 171 2.70 25.38 11.70
CA GLN A 171 2.81 23.98 12.13
C GLN A 171 1.62 23.19 11.60
N ASP A 172 1.76 21.86 11.53
CA ASP A 172 0.69 20.94 11.19
C ASP A 172 -0.56 21.22 12.02
N LYS A 173 -1.72 21.17 11.37
CA LYS A 173 -3.02 21.39 12.01
C LYS A 173 -3.95 20.20 11.79
N TRP A 174 -4.79 19.97 12.78
CA TRP A 174 -5.87 19.00 12.72
C TRP A 174 -7.20 19.71 12.68
N PHE A 175 -7.99 19.43 11.65
CA PHE A 175 -9.33 19.98 11.46
C PHE A 175 -10.36 18.87 11.64
N ARG A 176 -11.27 19.00 12.62
CA ARG A 176 -12.17 17.92 13.06
C ARG A 176 -13.65 18.32 13.05
N PRO A 177 -14.25 18.70 11.91
CA PRO A 177 -15.68 19.00 11.84
C PRO A 177 -16.52 17.73 11.85
N THR A 178 -17.74 17.83 12.40
CA THR A 178 -18.76 16.78 12.34
C THR A 178 -19.90 17.22 11.42
N VAL A 179 -20.22 16.36 10.44
CA VAL A 179 -21.23 16.66 9.42
C VAL A 179 -22.31 15.58 9.43
N PRO A 180 -23.60 15.94 9.63
CA PRO A 180 -24.71 15.01 9.53
C PRO A 180 -24.82 14.40 8.11
N ILE A 181 -25.12 13.09 8.02
CA ILE A 181 -25.32 12.42 6.73
C ILE A 181 -26.72 12.72 6.15
N GLY A 182 -27.71 12.97 7.00
CA GLY A 182 -29.07 13.33 6.58
C GLY A 182 -29.94 12.16 6.13
N LEU A 183 -29.58 10.92 6.45
CA LEU A 183 -30.39 9.74 6.13
C LEU A 183 -31.62 9.64 7.04
N THR A 184 -32.77 9.27 6.44
CA THR A 184 -34.05 9.00 7.13
C THR A 184 -34.38 7.52 7.24
N GLU A 185 -33.63 6.66 6.55
CA GLU A 185 -33.76 5.22 6.55
C GLU A 185 -32.38 4.54 6.52
N PRO A 186 -32.22 3.31 7.00
CA PRO A 186 -30.97 2.56 6.87
C PRO A 186 -30.56 2.36 5.41
N ARG A 187 -29.29 2.57 5.09
CA ARG A 187 -28.75 2.37 3.74
C ARG A 187 -27.46 1.58 3.78
N TRP A 188 -27.24 0.77 2.76
CA TRP A 188 -26.02 0.00 2.61
C TRP A 188 -25.09 0.63 1.60
N VAL A 189 -23.82 0.72 1.96
CA VAL A 189 -22.73 1.28 1.17
C VAL A 189 -22.00 0.19 0.42
N ARG A 190 -21.75 0.43 -0.88
CA ARG A 190 -20.98 -0.47 -1.76
C ARG A 190 -19.62 0.09 -2.19
N ALA A 191 -19.43 1.40 -2.10
CA ALA A 191 -18.12 2.02 -2.31
C ALA A 191 -18.06 3.38 -1.61
N ILE A 192 -16.84 3.80 -1.27
CA ILE A 192 -16.56 5.07 -0.60
C ILE A 192 -15.32 5.68 -1.24
N GLU A 193 -15.37 6.98 -1.49
CA GLU A 193 -14.22 7.77 -1.90
C GLU A 193 -14.11 9.00 -1.02
N MET A 194 -12.89 9.36 -0.63
CA MET A 194 -12.60 10.62 0.06
C MET A 194 -11.56 11.40 -0.75
N ARG A 195 -11.73 12.71 -0.84
CA ARG A 195 -10.80 13.56 -1.58
C ARG A 195 -10.87 15.02 -1.13
N PRO A 196 -9.78 15.78 -1.29
CA PRO A 196 -9.84 17.23 -1.34
C PRO A 196 -10.72 17.70 -2.50
N VAL A 197 -11.42 18.81 -2.32
CA VAL A 197 -12.32 19.36 -3.36
C VAL A 197 -11.51 19.90 -4.54
N THR A 198 -10.37 20.54 -4.27
CA THR A 198 -9.52 21.13 -5.30
C THR A 198 -8.19 20.36 -5.46
N VAL A 199 -7.59 20.51 -6.64
CA VAL A 199 -6.24 19.97 -6.88
C VAL A 199 -5.21 20.62 -5.95
N LYS A 200 -5.37 21.92 -5.64
CA LYS A 200 -4.50 22.63 -4.69
C LYS A 200 -4.61 22.07 -3.28
N GLY A 201 -5.80 21.68 -2.83
CA GLY A 201 -6.05 21.10 -1.53
C GLY A 201 -5.24 19.81 -1.28
N ARG A 202 -4.94 19.03 -2.34
CA ARG A 202 -4.08 17.85 -2.25
C ARG A 202 -2.65 18.15 -1.79
N ARG A 203 -2.21 19.39 -1.92
CA ARG A 203 -0.86 19.78 -1.49
C ARG A 203 -0.77 19.99 0.02
N ILE A 204 -1.87 20.38 0.66
CA ILE A 204 -1.95 20.70 2.08
C ILE A 204 -2.56 19.59 2.92
N ILE A 205 -3.24 18.60 2.31
CA ILE A 205 -3.84 17.46 3.03
C ILE A 205 -2.93 16.25 2.92
N HIS A 206 -2.34 15.85 4.03
CA HIS A 206 -1.48 14.67 4.10
C HIS A 206 -2.32 13.39 4.13
N HIS A 207 -3.31 13.32 5.03
CA HIS A 207 -4.32 12.28 5.10
C HIS A 207 -5.61 12.82 5.74
N ALA A 208 -6.69 12.09 5.60
CA ALA A 208 -7.97 12.42 6.20
C ALA A 208 -8.71 11.15 6.63
N MET A 209 -9.38 11.25 7.78
CA MET A 209 -10.20 10.19 8.34
C MET A 209 -11.67 10.62 8.34
N GLY A 210 -12.56 9.68 8.11
CA GLY A 210 -13.98 9.82 8.39
C GLY A 210 -14.40 8.81 9.45
N TYR A 211 -14.77 9.29 10.61
CA TYR A 211 -15.31 8.45 11.69
C TYR A 211 -16.84 8.46 11.61
N LEU A 212 -17.43 7.28 11.50
CA LEU A 212 -18.88 7.12 11.50
C LEU A 212 -19.40 7.18 12.94
N GLN A 213 -20.22 8.19 13.21
CA GLN A 213 -20.94 8.34 14.46
C GLN A 213 -22.39 7.93 14.26
N GLN A 214 -22.77 6.78 14.82
CA GLN A 214 -24.13 6.26 14.81
C GLN A 214 -24.38 5.34 16.00
N GLU A 215 -25.65 5.22 16.41
CA GLU A 215 -26.06 4.26 17.42
C GLU A 215 -26.16 2.86 16.79
N GLU A 216 -25.21 1.99 17.14
CA GLU A 216 -25.25 0.61 16.71
C GLU A 216 -26.15 -0.22 17.63
N PRO A 217 -26.89 -1.22 17.08
CA PRO A 217 -27.58 -2.17 17.92
C PRO A 217 -26.63 -2.85 18.93
N SER A 218 -27.09 -3.06 20.15
CA SER A 218 -26.26 -3.60 21.25
C SER A 218 -25.73 -5.01 20.99
N ASP A 219 -26.37 -5.75 20.10
CA ASP A 219 -26.00 -7.10 19.64
C ASP A 219 -25.11 -7.08 18.39
N SER A 220 -24.78 -5.89 17.87
CA SER A 220 -23.88 -5.78 16.73
C SER A 220 -22.50 -6.33 17.08
N PRO A 221 -22.00 -7.38 16.41
CA PRO A 221 -20.67 -7.92 16.69
C PRO A 221 -19.55 -6.96 16.29
N VAL A 222 -19.91 -5.86 15.63
CA VAL A 222 -19.00 -4.90 15.01
C VAL A 222 -19.50 -3.51 15.29
N GLY A 223 -18.76 -2.75 16.08
CA GLY A 223 -19.10 -1.35 16.40
C GLY A 223 -18.97 -0.40 15.22
N ALA A 224 -19.58 0.77 15.34
CA ALA A 224 -19.23 1.93 14.52
C ALA A 224 -17.78 2.31 14.80
N GLY A 225 -17.07 2.76 13.79
CA GLY A 225 -15.65 3.06 13.90
C GLY A 225 -15.19 3.92 12.73
N VAL A 226 -13.97 3.70 12.30
CA VAL A 226 -13.44 4.35 11.11
C VAL A 226 -14.27 3.92 9.91
N PHE A 227 -14.87 4.92 9.24
CA PHE A 227 -15.67 4.70 8.05
C PHE A 227 -14.83 4.72 6.79
N MET A 228 -13.86 5.62 6.75
CA MET A 228 -12.91 5.75 5.64
C MET A 228 -11.62 6.39 6.15
N GLU A 229 -10.50 5.87 5.72
CA GLU A 229 -9.21 6.54 5.77
C GLU A 229 -8.77 6.85 4.35
N TRP A 230 -8.27 8.06 4.13
CA TRP A 230 -7.69 8.48 2.88
C TRP A 230 -6.28 9.01 3.09
N SER A 231 -5.37 8.57 2.24
CA SER A 231 -4.01 9.10 2.12
C SER A 231 -3.64 9.28 0.65
N VAL A 232 -2.59 10.03 0.39
CA VAL A 232 -2.12 10.27 -0.99
C VAL A 232 -1.84 8.94 -1.70
N GLY A 233 -2.50 8.74 -2.86
CA GLY A 233 -2.41 7.52 -3.65
C GLY A 233 -3.53 6.50 -3.44
N LYS A 234 -4.36 6.65 -2.41
CA LYS A 234 -5.58 5.84 -2.22
C LYS A 234 -6.73 6.43 -3.03
N GLN A 235 -7.33 5.60 -3.88
CA GLN A 235 -8.41 6.04 -4.77
C GLN A 235 -9.80 5.94 -4.14
N GLY A 236 -9.96 5.12 -3.13
CA GLY A 236 -11.22 4.82 -2.47
C GLY A 236 -11.27 3.38 -2.00
N GLU A 237 -12.42 2.96 -1.51
CA GLU A 237 -12.69 1.59 -1.07
C GLU A 237 -13.93 1.07 -1.80
N LEU A 238 -13.74 0.01 -2.57
CA LEU A 238 -14.79 -0.75 -3.24
C LEU A 238 -15.05 -2.02 -2.43
N MET A 239 -16.28 -2.16 -1.91
CA MET A 239 -16.68 -3.38 -1.23
C MET A 239 -16.89 -4.49 -2.26
N ARG A 240 -16.56 -5.71 -1.88
CA ARG A 240 -16.84 -6.88 -2.72
C ARG A 240 -18.32 -7.05 -2.95
N PRO A 241 -18.72 -7.73 -4.01
CA PRO A 241 -20.12 -8.13 -4.19
C PRO A 241 -20.68 -8.78 -2.93
N ASP A 242 -21.91 -8.46 -2.59
CA ASP A 242 -22.62 -8.90 -1.38
C ASP A 242 -22.01 -8.48 -0.05
N SER A 243 -21.05 -7.54 -0.05
CA SER A 243 -20.50 -6.91 1.15
C SER A 243 -20.84 -5.42 1.21
N GLY A 244 -21.03 -4.89 2.41
CA GLY A 244 -21.35 -3.46 2.57
C GLY A 244 -21.15 -2.97 3.98
N ARG A 245 -21.14 -1.64 4.11
CA ARG A 245 -21.20 -0.94 5.40
C ARG A 245 -22.59 -0.36 5.62
N LEU A 246 -23.09 -0.48 6.83
CA LEU A 246 -24.43 0.02 7.18
C LEU A 246 -24.35 1.47 7.66
N LEU A 247 -25.19 2.33 7.09
CA LEU A 247 -25.48 3.68 7.57
C LEU A 247 -26.88 3.73 8.15
N LEU A 248 -27.01 4.27 9.33
CA LEU A 248 -28.26 4.41 10.06
C LEU A 248 -28.82 5.85 10.01
N PRO A 249 -30.13 6.05 10.19
CA PRO A 249 -30.71 7.40 10.36
C PRO A 249 -30.05 8.12 11.55
N GLY A 250 -29.89 9.43 11.42
CA GLY A 250 -29.25 10.26 12.45
C GLY A 250 -27.73 10.16 12.53
N SER A 251 -27.11 9.34 11.67
CA SER A 251 -25.65 9.22 11.61
C SER A 251 -24.96 10.49 11.13
N SER A 252 -23.72 10.68 11.54
CA SER A 252 -22.84 11.75 11.11
C SER A 252 -21.43 11.23 10.82
N ILE A 253 -20.67 12.00 10.05
CA ILE A 253 -19.24 11.80 9.83
C ILE A 253 -18.47 12.86 10.60
N GLN A 254 -17.64 12.45 11.53
CA GLN A 254 -16.58 13.29 12.07
C GLN A 254 -15.36 13.14 11.19
N PHE A 255 -15.02 14.21 10.49
CA PHE A 255 -13.76 14.26 9.75
C PHE A 255 -12.60 14.49 10.72
N GLU A 256 -11.44 14.01 10.35
CA GLU A 256 -10.16 14.36 10.94
C GLU A 256 -9.18 14.56 9.79
N VAL A 257 -8.83 15.82 9.53
CA VAL A 257 -8.02 16.22 8.38
C VAL A 257 -6.67 16.73 8.87
N HIS A 258 -5.61 16.08 8.46
CA HIS A 258 -4.25 16.48 8.76
C HIS A 258 -3.74 17.46 7.69
N LEU A 259 -3.48 18.69 8.10
CA LEU A 259 -3.10 19.82 7.26
C LEU A 259 -1.62 20.17 7.46
N HIS A 260 -0.92 20.36 6.35
CA HIS A 260 0.49 20.72 6.30
C HIS A 260 0.70 21.99 5.46
N ALA A 261 1.51 22.94 5.95
CA ALA A 261 1.84 24.16 5.22
C ALA A 261 2.84 23.90 4.07
N VAL A 262 2.63 24.56 2.93
CA VAL A 262 3.42 24.32 1.70
C VAL A 262 3.98 25.60 1.08
N GLY A 263 4.13 26.68 1.87
CA GLY A 263 4.65 27.97 1.37
C GLY A 263 3.64 28.81 0.60
N GLU A 264 2.37 28.38 0.54
CA GLU A 264 1.24 29.07 -0.09
C GLU A 264 0.02 28.92 0.81
N GLU A 265 -0.73 30.02 1.02
CA GLU A 265 -2.01 29.93 1.71
C GLU A 265 -3.05 29.27 0.79
N ILE A 266 -3.66 28.20 1.28
CA ILE A 266 -4.64 27.43 0.52
C ILE A 266 -5.88 27.20 1.39
N SER A 267 -7.05 27.49 0.80
CA SER A 267 -8.37 27.14 1.36
C SER A 267 -8.98 26.00 0.57
N ASP A 268 -9.52 25.00 1.27
CA ASP A 268 -10.21 23.86 0.65
C ASP A 268 -11.22 23.23 1.63
N SER A 269 -11.87 22.18 1.18
CA SER A 269 -12.72 21.26 1.95
C SER A 269 -12.38 19.82 1.59
N VAL A 270 -12.86 18.87 2.39
CA VAL A 270 -12.80 17.44 2.07
C VAL A 270 -14.21 16.95 1.73
N GLU A 271 -14.33 16.17 0.67
CA GLU A 271 -15.55 15.46 0.29
C GLU A 271 -15.40 13.97 0.55
N LEU A 272 -16.43 13.39 1.16
CA LEU A 272 -16.65 11.96 1.27
C LEU A 272 -17.82 11.58 0.36
N GLY A 273 -17.52 10.87 -0.72
CA GLY A 273 -18.51 10.35 -1.67
C GLY A 273 -18.90 8.93 -1.32
N VAL A 274 -20.17 8.63 -1.23
CA VAL A 274 -20.72 7.33 -0.84
C VAL A 274 -21.61 6.79 -1.95
N TYR A 275 -21.29 5.61 -2.45
CA TYR A 275 -22.13 4.85 -3.39
C TYR A 275 -22.96 3.83 -2.63
N LEU A 276 -24.25 3.89 -2.81
CA LEU A 276 -25.21 3.06 -2.07
C LEU A 276 -25.70 1.88 -2.90
N TYR A 277 -26.00 0.78 -2.25
CA TYR A 277 -26.82 -0.25 -2.85
C TYR A 277 -28.23 0.30 -3.17
N PRO A 278 -28.91 -0.21 -4.22
CA PRO A 278 -30.34 0.05 -4.43
C PRO A 278 -31.14 -0.23 -3.16
N LYS A 279 -32.19 0.55 -2.88
CA LYS A 279 -32.95 0.47 -1.62
C LYS A 279 -33.47 -0.94 -1.29
N ALA A 280 -33.84 -1.72 -2.30
CA ALA A 280 -34.34 -3.09 -2.12
C ALA A 280 -33.24 -4.15 -1.97
N GLN A 281 -31.97 -3.76 -2.11
CA GLN A 281 -30.84 -4.68 -2.08
C GLN A 281 -30.05 -4.50 -0.78
N GLN A 282 -30.01 -5.58 0.00
CA GLN A 282 -29.15 -5.67 1.17
C GLN A 282 -27.99 -6.61 0.87
N PRO A 283 -26.74 -6.20 1.11
CA PRO A 283 -25.61 -7.10 1.00
C PRO A 283 -25.69 -8.17 2.09
N LYS A 284 -25.19 -9.34 1.78
CA LYS A 284 -25.20 -10.50 2.69
C LYS A 284 -24.21 -10.33 3.84
N TYR A 285 -23.08 -9.66 3.58
CA TYR A 285 -21.97 -9.55 4.50
C TYR A 285 -21.74 -8.12 4.95
N ARG A 286 -21.54 -7.95 6.24
CA ARG A 286 -21.12 -6.65 6.80
C ARG A 286 -19.61 -6.54 6.75
N GLN A 287 -19.12 -5.45 6.12
CA GLN A 287 -17.72 -5.10 6.09
C GLN A 287 -17.43 -3.95 7.07
N VAL A 288 -16.29 -4.02 7.74
CA VAL A 288 -15.83 -3.00 8.68
C VAL A 288 -14.36 -2.70 8.45
N LEU A 289 -13.99 -1.42 8.51
CA LEU A 289 -12.61 -0.98 8.56
C LEU A 289 -12.13 -0.96 10.02
N THR A 290 -11.09 -1.68 10.32
CA THR A 290 -10.54 -1.84 11.66
C THR A 290 -9.08 -1.40 11.68
N ALA A 291 -8.68 -0.65 12.71
CA ALA A 291 -7.27 -0.43 13.03
C ALA A 291 -6.78 -1.61 13.88
N LEU A 292 -5.89 -2.41 13.34
CA LEU A 292 -5.18 -3.44 14.09
C LEU A 292 -3.91 -2.81 14.65
N MET A 293 -3.91 -2.51 15.94
CA MET A 293 -2.78 -1.90 16.64
C MET A 293 -1.62 -2.89 16.72
N ALA A 294 -0.39 -2.42 16.51
CA ALA A 294 0.85 -3.17 16.76
C ALA A 294 1.49 -2.76 18.11
N SER A 295 0.73 -2.08 18.96
CA SER A 295 1.12 -1.68 20.31
C SER A 295 -0.06 -1.91 21.26
N HIS A 296 0.17 -1.86 22.58
CA HIS A 296 -0.90 -1.94 23.55
C HIS A 296 -1.67 -0.61 23.62
N GLY A 297 -2.69 -0.47 22.78
CA GLY A 297 -3.43 0.78 22.65
C GLY A 297 -2.50 1.92 22.18
N LEU A 298 -2.48 3.02 22.92
CA LEU A 298 -1.63 4.19 22.64
C LEU A 298 -0.25 4.11 23.34
N GLU A 299 0.12 2.97 23.93
CA GLU A 299 1.41 2.75 24.57
C GLU A 299 2.46 2.37 23.51
N LEU A 300 3.05 3.36 22.91
CA LEU A 300 4.17 3.21 21.99
C LEU A 300 5.39 3.94 22.58
N ASP A 301 6.49 3.22 22.68
CA ASP A 301 7.69 3.68 23.37
C ASP A 301 8.93 3.35 22.54
N LEU A 302 9.51 4.38 21.94
CA LEU A 302 10.65 4.27 21.04
C LEU A 302 11.88 4.97 21.65
N PRO A 303 12.76 4.21 22.33
CA PRO A 303 13.98 4.78 22.89
C PRO A 303 14.90 5.38 21.83
N PRO A 304 15.75 6.36 22.23
CA PRO A 304 16.74 6.97 21.32
C PRO A 304 17.75 5.95 20.81
N ASN A 305 18.17 6.14 19.56
CA ASN A 305 19.24 5.38 18.90
C ASN A 305 19.01 3.86 18.84
N GLN A 306 17.76 3.41 18.81
CA GLN A 306 17.41 1.99 18.76
C GLN A 306 16.42 1.67 17.64
N ILE A 307 16.43 0.40 17.22
CA ILE A 307 15.33 -0.21 16.47
C ILE A 307 14.42 -0.88 17.49
N THR A 308 13.15 -0.48 17.50
CA THR A 308 12.13 -1.02 18.39
C THR A 308 11.16 -1.88 17.61
N VAL A 309 10.79 -3.03 18.17
CA VAL A 309 9.77 -3.92 17.61
C VAL A 309 8.60 -3.95 18.59
N THR A 310 7.41 -3.68 18.08
CA THR A 310 6.16 -3.78 18.84
C THR A 310 5.21 -4.73 18.15
N GLU A 311 4.36 -5.39 18.91
CA GLU A 311 3.39 -6.35 18.38
C GLU A 311 2.12 -6.36 19.20
N ASN A 312 1.02 -6.78 18.58
CA ASN A 312 -0.25 -6.98 19.28
C ASN A 312 -1.12 -8.01 18.55
N PHE A 313 -2.12 -8.51 19.25
CA PHE A 313 -2.96 -9.62 18.86
C PHE A 313 -4.44 -9.24 18.93
N SER A 314 -5.20 -9.53 17.88
CA SER A 314 -6.64 -9.31 17.81
C SER A 314 -7.37 -10.59 17.44
N VAL A 315 -8.29 -11.05 18.29
CA VAL A 315 -9.04 -12.28 18.05
C VAL A 315 -10.27 -12.00 17.20
N MET A 316 -10.41 -12.72 16.10
CA MET A 316 -11.63 -12.69 15.27
C MET A 316 -12.78 -13.38 15.97
N LYS A 317 -13.79 -12.61 16.38
CA LYS A 317 -15.01 -13.13 17.07
C LYS A 317 -15.95 -13.86 16.14
N MET A 318 -15.83 -13.68 14.84
CA MET A 318 -16.57 -14.33 13.76
C MET A 318 -15.60 -14.75 12.66
N ALA A 319 -16.00 -15.70 11.82
CA ALA A 319 -15.29 -15.97 10.59
C ALA A 319 -15.37 -14.76 9.64
N GLY A 320 -14.40 -14.62 8.74
CA GLY A 320 -14.40 -13.47 7.83
C GLY A 320 -13.34 -13.55 6.74
N ARG A 321 -13.46 -12.62 5.81
CA ARG A 321 -12.44 -12.34 4.79
C ARG A 321 -11.68 -11.06 5.16
N VAL A 322 -10.36 -11.15 5.15
CA VAL A 322 -9.48 -9.99 5.31
C VAL A 322 -9.21 -9.42 3.91
N GLU A 323 -9.79 -8.26 3.60
CA GLU A 323 -9.85 -7.74 2.23
C GLU A 323 -8.58 -7.03 1.80
N ASN A 324 -7.84 -6.43 2.74
CA ASN A 324 -6.65 -5.64 2.47
C ASN A 324 -5.69 -5.58 3.67
N PHE A 325 -4.52 -5.05 3.42
CA PHE A 325 -3.55 -4.64 4.42
C PHE A 325 -3.00 -3.26 4.07
N GLN A 326 -3.11 -2.30 4.98
CA GLN A 326 -2.55 -0.95 4.81
C GLN A 326 -1.80 -0.55 6.09
N PRO A 327 -0.46 -0.67 6.12
CA PRO A 327 0.33 -0.25 7.28
C PRO A 327 0.32 1.27 7.44
N HIS A 328 0.26 1.72 8.68
CA HIS A 328 0.34 3.13 9.07
C HIS A 328 1.34 3.31 10.20
N MET A 329 2.39 4.07 9.93
CA MET A 329 3.43 4.53 10.83
C MET A 329 3.87 5.93 10.40
N HIS A 330 4.69 6.61 11.19
CA HIS A 330 5.25 7.90 10.79
C HIS A 330 6.71 7.80 10.31
N LEU A 331 7.54 8.83 10.56
CA LEU A 331 8.88 8.96 9.97
C LEU A 331 9.87 7.88 10.43
N ARG A 332 9.64 7.25 11.58
CA ARG A 332 10.51 6.17 12.09
C ARG A 332 10.02 4.78 11.68
N GLY A 333 8.86 4.69 11.05
CA GLY A 333 8.34 3.44 10.52
C GLY A 333 9.31 2.79 9.54
N LYS A 334 9.62 1.51 9.76
CA LYS A 334 10.57 0.73 8.95
C LYS A 334 9.92 -0.45 8.25
N ALA A 335 9.11 -1.22 8.97
CA ALA A 335 8.45 -2.40 8.45
C ALA A 335 7.18 -2.71 9.25
N MET A 336 6.22 -3.40 8.62
CA MET A 336 5.05 -3.94 9.30
C MET A 336 4.60 -5.24 8.66
N SER A 337 4.19 -6.20 9.49
CA SER A 337 3.61 -7.47 9.04
C SER A 337 2.23 -7.71 9.61
N LEU A 338 1.44 -8.48 8.87
CA LEU A 338 0.17 -9.07 9.32
C LEU A 338 0.24 -10.58 9.15
N GLU A 339 0.02 -11.30 10.26
CA GLU A 339 -0.02 -12.76 10.31
C GLU A 339 -1.36 -13.23 10.87
N ALA A 340 -1.85 -14.35 10.38
CA ALA A 340 -2.99 -15.08 10.95
C ALA A 340 -2.50 -16.32 11.69
N ILE A 341 -2.93 -16.48 12.95
CA ILE A 341 -2.74 -17.69 13.74
C ILE A 341 -4.10 -18.37 13.85
N LEU A 342 -4.25 -19.48 13.16
CA LEU A 342 -5.50 -20.23 13.08
C LEU A 342 -5.81 -20.94 14.41
N PRO A 343 -7.07 -21.36 14.66
CA PRO A 343 -7.43 -22.05 15.90
C PRO A 343 -6.68 -23.36 16.17
N ASP A 344 -6.14 -23.99 15.13
CA ASP A 344 -5.32 -25.20 15.23
C ASP A 344 -3.82 -24.88 15.52
N GLY A 345 -3.47 -23.61 15.66
CA GLY A 345 -2.10 -23.14 15.87
C GLY A 345 -1.29 -22.91 14.58
N THR A 346 -1.85 -23.20 13.40
CA THR A 346 -1.19 -22.92 12.13
C THR A 346 -0.96 -21.42 11.96
N ARG A 347 0.24 -21.02 11.60
CA ARG A 347 0.63 -19.63 11.36
C ARG A 347 0.74 -19.37 9.87
N GLN A 348 0.13 -18.27 9.40
CA GLN A 348 0.13 -17.87 8.01
C GLN A 348 0.52 -16.38 7.91
N MET A 349 1.67 -16.10 7.31
CA MET A 349 2.00 -14.72 6.97
C MET A 349 1.05 -14.26 5.85
N LEU A 350 0.26 -13.23 6.12
CA LEU A 350 -0.65 -12.65 5.13
C LEU A 350 0.05 -11.59 4.30
N SER A 351 0.71 -10.64 4.95
CA SER A 351 1.43 -9.57 4.28
C SER A 351 2.62 -9.08 5.09
N PHE A 352 3.66 -8.64 4.39
CA PHE A 352 4.83 -8.01 4.98
C PHE A 352 5.31 -6.85 4.12
N VAL A 353 5.34 -5.65 4.69
CA VAL A 353 5.96 -4.46 4.10
C VAL A 353 7.31 -4.27 4.79
N ARG A 354 8.39 -4.69 4.12
CA ARG A 354 9.76 -4.65 4.66
C ARG A 354 10.36 -3.25 4.65
N ASN A 355 10.03 -2.46 3.65
CA ASN A 355 10.56 -1.12 3.44
C ASN A 355 9.40 -0.13 3.46
N PHE A 356 8.80 0.07 4.64
CA PHE A 356 7.77 1.08 4.81
C PHE A 356 8.34 2.46 4.51
N THR A 357 7.52 3.34 3.97
CA THR A 357 7.82 4.76 3.82
C THR A 357 6.60 5.59 4.15
N PHE A 358 6.79 6.59 4.99
CA PHE A 358 5.75 7.52 5.40
C PHE A 358 5.08 8.25 4.21
N TYR A 359 5.84 8.49 3.14
CA TYR A 359 5.34 9.22 1.95
C TYR A 359 4.36 8.41 1.10
N TRP A 360 4.24 7.09 1.31
CA TRP A 360 3.40 6.18 0.53
C TRP A 360 2.75 5.12 1.41
N MET A 361 1.62 5.46 2.02
CA MET A 361 0.83 4.52 2.82
C MET A 361 -0.07 3.70 1.91
N ASN A 362 0.51 2.74 1.21
CA ASN A 362 -0.21 1.93 0.23
C ASN A 362 -1.23 1.01 0.89
N ASN A 363 -2.42 0.98 0.30
CA ASN A 363 -3.43 -0.01 0.60
C ASN A 363 -3.26 -1.22 -0.35
N TYR A 364 -2.86 -2.36 0.17
CA TYR A 364 -2.67 -3.61 -0.56
C TYR A 364 -3.96 -4.42 -0.52
N VAL A 365 -4.76 -4.35 -1.58
CA VAL A 365 -6.06 -5.04 -1.68
C VAL A 365 -5.86 -6.42 -2.27
N TYR A 366 -6.16 -7.47 -1.51
CA TYR A 366 -5.98 -8.84 -1.99
C TYR A 366 -6.90 -9.15 -3.18
N ALA A 367 -6.41 -9.89 -4.15
CA ALA A 367 -7.21 -10.41 -5.24
C ALA A 367 -8.28 -11.39 -4.69
N ASP A 368 -9.39 -11.55 -5.39
CA ASP A 368 -10.54 -12.29 -4.88
C ASP A 368 -10.21 -13.72 -4.50
N GLU A 369 -9.44 -14.40 -5.34
CA GLU A 369 -8.98 -15.77 -5.14
C GLU A 369 -7.97 -15.91 -4.00
N ALA A 370 -7.18 -14.85 -3.74
CA ALA A 370 -6.12 -14.84 -2.74
C ALA A 370 -6.53 -14.24 -1.39
N THR A 371 -7.72 -13.64 -1.31
CA THR A 371 -8.21 -13.01 -0.07
C THR A 371 -8.21 -14.00 1.08
N PRO A 372 -7.54 -13.75 2.22
CA PRO A 372 -7.57 -14.62 3.39
C PRO A 372 -9.00 -14.88 3.86
N LEU A 373 -9.36 -16.14 3.91
CA LEU A 373 -10.64 -16.64 4.44
C LEU A 373 -10.35 -17.33 5.76
N LEU A 374 -10.67 -16.66 6.86
CA LEU A 374 -10.22 -17.01 8.20
C LEU A 374 -11.38 -17.47 9.08
N PRO A 375 -11.26 -18.59 9.81
CA PRO A 375 -12.31 -19.07 10.71
C PRO A 375 -12.43 -18.21 11.97
N LYS A 376 -13.56 -18.28 12.63
CA LYS A 376 -13.75 -17.74 13.98
C LYS A 376 -12.66 -18.26 14.93
N GLY A 377 -12.15 -17.40 15.79
CA GLY A 377 -11.08 -17.72 16.73
C GLY A 377 -9.67 -17.54 16.18
N THR A 378 -9.52 -17.19 14.89
CA THR A 378 -8.23 -16.78 14.34
C THR A 378 -7.72 -15.56 15.07
N VAL A 379 -6.44 -15.55 15.41
CA VAL A 379 -5.74 -14.40 15.95
C VAL A 379 -5.01 -13.68 14.82
N LEU A 380 -5.35 -12.42 14.62
CA LEU A 380 -4.59 -11.51 13.74
C LEU A 380 -3.46 -10.91 14.56
N HIS A 381 -2.23 -11.15 14.13
CA HIS A 381 -1.02 -10.68 14.77
C HIS A 381 -0.36 -9.62 13.89
N VAL A 382 -0.21 -8.43 14.42
CA VAL A 382 0.46 -7.31 13.75
C VAL A 382 1.77 -7.02 14.45
N THR A 383 2.85 -6.95 13.69
CA THR A 383 4.18 -6.55 14.20
C THR A 383 4.66 -5.33 13.45
N ALA A 384 5.17 -4.34 14.15
CA ALA A 384 5.75 -3.12 13.59
C ALA A 384 7.21 -2.95 14.02
N TRP A 385 8.04 -2.47 13.11
CA TRP A 385 9.45 -2.12 13.35
C TRP A 385 9.64 -0.63 13.15
N HIS A 386 10.23 0.04 14.13
CA HIS A 386 10.58 1.45 14.08
C HIS A 386 12.09 1.62 14.17
N ASP A 387 12.64 2.48 13.34
CA ASP A 387 14.07 2.80 13.32
C ASP A 387 14.29 4.24 13.83
N ASN A 388 14.55 4.36 15.14
CA ASN A 388 14.88 5.64 15.79
C ASN A 388 16.39 5.88 15.82
N THR A 389 17.16 5.39 14.83
CA THR A 389 18.61 5.55 14.77
C THR A 389 19.03 6.63 13.75
N VAL A 390 20.31 7.00 13.79
CA VAL A 390 20.93 7.90 12.78
C VAL A 390 20.97 7.32 11.37
N ALA A 391 20.77 6.01 11.21
CA ALA A 391 20.70 5.35 9.90
C ALA A 391 19.41 5.67 9.13
N ASN A 392 18.33 5.93 9.85
CA ASN A 392 17.09 6.40 9.27
C ASN A 392 17.19 7.88 8.90
N LYS A 393 17.16 8.17 7.58
CA LYS A 393 17.33 9.55 7.07
C LYS A 393 16.09 10.42 7.21
N ASP A 394 14.92 9.82 7.42
CA ASP A 394 13.65 10.52 7.66
C ASP A 394 13.44 10.84 9.16
N ASN A 395 14.26 10.27 10.05
CA ASN A 395 14.20 10.54 11.48
C ASN A 395 14.67 11.96 11.82
N PRO A 396 13.80 12.83 12.37
CA PRO A 396 14.18 14.22 12.65
C PRO A 396 15.22 14.36 13.76
N ASP A 397 15.17 13.51 14.78
CA ASP A 397 16.15 13.49 15.87
C ASP A 397 16.25 12.09 16.50
N PRO A 398 17.35 11.37 16.28
CA PRO A 398 17.54 10.03 16.84
C PRO A 398 17.81 10.02 18.36
N ASN A 399 18.07 11.19 18.97
CA ASN A 399 18.31 11.30 20.42
C ASN A 399 17.01 11.53 21.21
N GLN A 400 15.88 11.72 20.52
CA GLN A 400 14.59 11.88 21.17
C GLN A 400 13.99 10.52 21.51
N TRP A 401 13.40 10.44 22.70
CA TRP A 401 12.45 9.41 23.08
C TRP A 401 11.10 9.74 22.43
N VAL A 402 10.47 8.81 21.72
CA VAL A 402 9.27 9.09 20.94
C VAL A 402 8.14 8.15 21.36
N GLY A 403 7.00 8.73 21.65
CA GLY A 403 5.77 8.02 21.99
C GLY A 403 4.72 8.08 20.92
N TRP A 404 3.54 7.54 21.24
CA TRP A 404 2.33 7.67 20.44
C TRP A 404 1.92 9.14 20.31
N GLY A 405 1.52 9.53 19.11
CA GLY A 405 0.94 10.85 18.88
C GLY A 405 0.55 11.07 17.42
N ASP A 406 -0.23 12.12 17.22
CA ASP A 406 -0.82 12.44 15.93
C ASP A 406 0.12 13.21 15.00
N ARG A 407 1.16 13.88 15.55
CA ARG A 407 2.05 14.70 14.73
C ARG A 407 3.00 13.82 13.93
N THR A 408 3.41 14.30 12.76
CA THR A 408 4.40 13.62 11.90
C THR A 408 5.69 13.22 12.64
N VAL A 409 6.08 14.02 13.65
CA VAL A 409 7.29 13.78 14.47
C VAL A 409 7.05 12.84 15.65
N ASP A 410 5.81 12.57 16.03
CA ASP A 410 5.42 11.49 16.95
C ASP A 410 5.38 10.18 16.16
N GLU A 411 4.88 9.08 16.73
CA GLU A 411 4.76 7.81 16.03
C GLU A 411 3.41 7.13 16.24
N MET A 412 3.08 6.30 15.26
CA MET A 412 1.94 5.39 15.29
C MET A 412 2.38 3.98 14.87
N ALA A 413 1.60 2.97 15.22
CA ALA A 413 1.87 1.58 14.88
C ALA A 413 0.54 0.83 14.71
N HIS A 414 -0.07 0.88 13.51
CA HIS A 414 -1.29 0.13 13.23
C HIS A 414 -1.44 -0.21 11.74
N ALA A 415 -2.25 -1.22 11.47
CA ALA A 415 -2.66 -1.58 10.13
C ALA A 415 -4.16 -1.32 9.95
N TRP A 416 -4.53 -0.64 8.86
CA TRP A 416 -5.92 -0.53 8.43
C TRP A 416 -6.30 -1.79 7.65
N VAL A 417 -7.32 -2.49 8.14
CA VAL A 417 -7.78 -3.75 7.58
C VAL A 417 -9.30 -3.74 7.44
N ASN A 418 -9.78 -4.00 6.25
CA ASN A 418 -11.21 -4.25 6.00
C ASN A 418 -11.50 -5.73 6.22
N ILE A 419 -12.48 -6.03 7.05
CA ILE A 419 -12.93 -7.39 7.31
C ILE A 419 -14.38 -7.51 6.92
N SER A 420 -14.71 -8.45 6.01
CA SER A 420 -16.07 -8.87 5.70
C SER A 420 -16.40 -10.06 6.56
N TYR A 421 -17.36 -9.90 7.47
CA TYR A 421 -17.73 -10.95 8.42
C TYR A 421 -18.72 -11.95 7.80
N LEU A 422 -18.51 -13.23 8.07
CA LEU A 422 -19.30 -14.35 7.58
C LEU A 422 -19.90 -15.12 8.74
N SER A 423 -21.11 -15.69 8.51
CA SER A 423 -21.61 -16.75 9.38
C SER A 423 -20.75 -18.03 9.23
N ASP A 424 -20.80 -18.93 10.21
CA ASP A 424 -20.08 -20.21 10.13
C ASP A 424 -20.51 -21.05 8.92
N ALA A 425 -21.80 -20.97 8.53
CA ALA A 425 -22.33 -21.65 7.36
C ALA A 425 -21.76 -21.07 6.05
N ASP A 426 -21.74 -19.73 5.94
CA ASP A 426 -21.20 -19.05 4.77
C ASP A 426 -19.68 -19.25 4.65
N PHE A 427 -18.96 -19.23 5.77
CA PHE A 427 -17.55 -19.54 5.78
C PHE A 427 -17.26 -20.92 5.21
N LYS A 428 -17.99 -21.95 5.67
CA LYS A 428 -17.85 -23.31 5.12
C LYS A 428 -18.15 -23.36 3.63
N ALA A 429 -19.23 -22.70 3.19
CA ALA A 429 -19.62 -22.67 1.78
C ALA A 429 -18.54 -21.98 0.90
N GLU A 430 -17.95 -20.88 1.36
CA GLU A 430 -16.86 -20.19 0.64
C GLU A 430 -15.56 -21.03 0.59
N VAL A 431 -15.24 -21.76 1.67
CA VAL A 431 -14.11 -22.71 1.69
C VAL A 431 -14.30 -23.81 0.65
N GLU A 432 -15.48 -24.44 0.60
CA GLU A 432 -15.77 -25.52 -0.37
C GLU A 432 -15.77 -25.00 -1.81
N LYS A 433 -16.32 -23.80 -2.03
CA LYS A 433 -16.29 -23.14 -3.35
C LYS A 433 -14.86 -22.92 -3.85
N ARG A 434 -13.93 -22.49 -2.99
CA ARG A 434 -12.51 -22.31 -3.36
C ARG A 434 -11.85 -23.63 -3.69
N LYS A 435 -12.01 -24.66 -2.87
CA LYS A 435 -11.49 -26.01 -3.15
C LYS A 435 -11.96 -26.54 -4.51
N ALA A 436 -13.24 -26.33 -4.84
CA ALA A 436 -13.79 -26.73 -6.13
C ALA A 436 -13.27 -25.90 -7.32
N GLY A 437 -12.89 -24.65 -7.09
CA GLY A 437 -12.23 -23.78 -8.08
C GLY A 437 -10.80 -24.24 -8.35
N ASP A 438 -10.01 -24.50 -7.32
CA ASP A 438 -8.63 -24.92 -7.41
C ASP A 438 -8.49 -26.29 -8.11
N SER A 439 -9.46 -27.20 -7.92
CA SER A 439 -9.48 -28.50 -8.60
C SER A 439 -9.71 -28.41 -10.12
N LYS A 440 -10.29 -27.32 -10.63
CA LYS A 440 -10.53 -27.10 -12.07
C LYS A 440 -9.34 -26.43 -12.77
N THR A 441 -8.44 -25.80 -12.01
CA THR A 441 -7.26 -25.09 -12.53
C THR A 441 -5.97 -25.88 -12.43
N ALA A 442 -5.99 -27.06 -11.76
CA ALA A 442 -4.84 -27.96 -11.73
C ALA A 442 -4.59 -28.54 -13.14
N PRO A 443 -3.41 -28.37 -13.73
CA PRO A 443 -3.09 -28.99 -15.01
C PRO A 443 -3.06 -30.51 -14.85
N HIS A 444 -3.74 -31.23 -15.76
CA HIS A 444 -3.69 -32.69 -15.92
C HIS A 444 -2.35 -33.15 -16.50
#